data_7d9deb9076fe88b936cef7a9aa07e6d6
#
_entry.id   7d9deb9076fe88b936cef7a9aa07e6d6
#
_cell.length_a   1.000
_cell.length_b   1.000
_cell.length_c   1.000
_cell.angle_alpha   90.00
_cell.angle_beta   90.00
_cell.angle_gamma   90.00
#
_symmetry.space_group_name_H-M   'P 1'
#
loop_
_entity.id
_entity.type
_entity.pdbx_description
1 polymer ?
#
loop_
_entity_poly.entity_id
_entity_poly.type
_entity_poly.pdbx_seq_one_letter_code
_entity_poly.pdbx_strand_id
1 'polypeptide(L)'
;MSFLPVIMAGGTGSRLWPLSREYHPKQFLSVEGKLSMLQNTIKRLASLSTEEPVVICNDRHRFLVAEQLREIDKLANNIILEPVGRNTAPAIALAAFCALQNADNADPLLLVLAADHVIQDEIAFTKAVRHAEEYAANGKLVTFGIVPTHAETGYGYIRRGELIGNDAYAVAEFVEKPDIDTAGDYFKSGKYYWNSGMFLFRASSYLNELKCLSPEIYKACEKAVGHINPDLDFIRIDKEEFISCPSDSIDYAVMEHTQHAVVIPMSAGWSDVGSWSSLWDISNKDHQRNVLKGDIFAHACNDNYIYSEDMFISAIGVSNLVIVQTTDALLVANKDTVQDVKKIVDYLKRNDRNEYKQHQEVFRPWGKYNVIDSGKNYLVRCITVKPGEKFVAQMHHHRAEHWIVLSGTARVTKGEQIYMVSENESTFIPPDTIHA
;
A
#
# COMPACT_ATOMS: atom_id res chain seq x y z
N MET A 1 9.53 -25.69 -1.99
CA MET A 1 8.19 -25.49 -2.59
C MET A 1 8.10 -24.08 -3.15
N SER A 2 7.14 -23.81 -4.05
CA SER A 2 6.87 -22.44 -4.51
C SER A 2 5.92 -21.76 -3.54
N PHE A 3 6.12 -20.44 -3.30
CA PHE A 3 5.20 -19.62 -2.51
C PHE A 3 4.28 -18.85 -3.44
N LEU A 4 3.02 -18.69 -3.06
CA LEU A 4 2.12 -17.70 -3.68
C LEU A 4 2.14 -16.43 -2.83
N PRO A 5 2.80 -15.36 -3.29
CA PRO A 5 2.78 -14.09 -2.56
C PRO A 5 1.39 -13.46 -2.63
N VAL A 6 0.87 -13.06 -1.47
CA VAL A 6 -0.39 -12.33 -1.32
C VAL A 6 -0.05 -10.95 -0.76
N ILE A 7 -0.14 -9.93 -1.61
CA ILE A 7 0.24 -8.57 -1.27
C ILE A 7 -1.00 -7.75 -0.92
N MET A 8 -1.11 -7.38 0.34
CA MET A 8 -2.21 -6.56 0.83
C MET A 8 -1.93 -5.07 0.57
N ALA A 9 -2.53 -4.50 -0.46
CA ALA A 9 -2.39 -3.09 -0.82
C ALA A 9 -3.59 -2.25 -0.36
N GLY A 10 -4.09 -2.55 0.84
CA GLY A 10 -5.18 -1.85 1.51
C GLY A 10 -4.70 -0.68 2.38
N GLY A 11 -5.66 0.04 2.98
CA GLY A 11 -5.41 1.14 3.90
C GLY A 11 -5.35 2.51 3.23
N THR A 12 -5.62 3.56 4.01
CA THR A 12 -5.64 4.96 3.52
C THR A 12 -4.33 5.71 3.77
N GLY A 13 -3.45 5.18 4.64
CA GLY A 13 -2.11 5.71 4.89
C GLY A 13 -2.00 7.19 5.25
N SER A 14 -3.05 7.79 5.80
CA SER A 14 -3.20 9.26 6.00
C SER A 14 -2.14 9.92 6.88
N ARG A 15 -1.34 9.14 7.61
CA ARG A 15 -0.28 9.66 8.52
C ARG A 15 0.94 10.23 7.80
N LEU A 16 1.12 9.94 6.51
CA LEU A 16 2.17 10.52 5.68
C LEU A 16 1.64 11.68 4.81
N TRP A 17 0.52 12.29 5.18
CA TRP A 17 0.09 13.53 4.55
C TRP A 17 1.21 14.59 4.69
N PRO A 18 1.52 15.40 3.65
CA PRO A 18 0.81 15.59 2.40
C PRO A 18 1.20 14.64 1.26
N LEU A 19 2.17 13.74 1.40
CA LEU A 19 2.50 12.78 0.34
C LEU A 19 1.42 11.71 0.17
N SER A 20 0.88 11.16 1.27
CA SER A 20 -0.22 10.22 1.16
C SER A 20 -1.56 10.95 1.07
N ARG A 21 -2.44 10.44 0.22
CA ARG A 21 -3.80 10.95 -0.01
C ARG A 21 -4.78 9.77 -0.04
N GLU A 22 -6.08 10.04 0.04
CA GLU A 22 -7.10 8.98 -0.03
C GLU A 22 -7.02 8.17 -1.33
N TYR A 23 -6.75 8.83 -2.47
CA TYR A 23 -6.59 8.18 -3.78
C TYR A 23 -5.14 7.84 -4.14
N HIS A 24 -4.18 8.22 -3.31
CA HIS A 24 -2.78 7.85 -3.43
C HIS A 24 -2.21 7.49 -2.05
N PRO A 25 -2.64 6.35 -1.48
CA PRO A 25 -2.20 5.93 -0.16
C PRO A 25 -0.70 5.58 -0.11
N LYS A 26 -0.20 5.43 1.10
CA LYS A 26 1.21 5.22 1.46
C LYS A 26 1.91 4.14 0.63
N GLN A 27 1.27 3.01 0.40
CA GLN A 27 1.84 1.87 -0.31
C GLN A 27 2.25 2.17 -1.76
N PHE A 28 1.71 3.22 -2.34
CA PHE A 28 2.03 3.65 -3.71
C PHE A 28 3.08 4.76 -3.78
N LEU A 29 3.57 5.22 -2.62
CA LEU A 29 4.61 6.25 -2.53
C LEU A 29 6.00 5.64 -2.74
N SER A 30 6.86 6.39 -3.42
CA SER A 30 8.30 6.12 -3.51
C SER A 30 9.02 6.79 -2.34
N VAL A 31 8.97 6.17 -1.16
CA VAL A 31 9.57 6.73 0.06
C VAL A 31 11.09 6.56 0.08
N GLU A 32 11.61 5.53 -0.58
CA GLU A 32 13.03 5.27 -0.76
C GLU A 32 13.32 4.89 -2.22
N GLY A 33 14.21 5.63 -2.86
CA GLY A 33 14.57 5.38 -4.26
C GLY A 33 13.47 5.77 -5.25
N LYS A 34 13.37 5.03 -6.37
CA LYS A 34 12.45 5.33 -7.49
C LYS A 34 11.19 4.46 -7.49
N LEU A 35 11.21 3.35 -6.76
CA LEU A 35 10.12 2.39 -6.73
C LEU A 35 9.17 2.68 -5.57
N SER A 36 7.89 2.42 -5.78
CA SER A 36 6.91 2.49 -4.71
C SER A 36 7.12 1.39 -3.66
N MET A 37 6.50 1.55 -2.50
CA MET A 37 6.56 0.52 -1.45
C MET A 37 5.96 -0.82 -1.94
N LEU A 38 4.88 -0.79 -2.71
CA LEU A 38 4.29 -1.96 -3.36
C LEU A 38 5.31 -2.64 -4.29
N GLN A 39 5.95 -1.89 -5.17
CA GLN A 39 6.95 -2.42 -6.10
C GLN A 39 8.17 -2.99 -5.36
N ASN A 40 8.65 -2.32 -4.31
CA ASN A 40 9.74 -2.80 -3.47
C ASN A 40 9.37 -4.10 -2.74
N THR A 41 8.13 -4.20 -2.23
CA THR A 41 7.65 -5.43 -1.59
C THR A 41 7.67 -6.62 -2.54
N ILE A 42 7.27 -6.44 -3.79
CA ILE A 42 7.29 -7.50 -4.81
C ILE A 42 8.74 -7.83 -5.24
N LYS A 43 9.57 -6.82 -5.49
CA LYS A 43 10.98 -7.04 -5.91
C LYS A 43 11.81 -7.76 -4.86
N ARG A 44 11.54 -7.53 -3.59
CA ARG A 44 12.19 -8.25 -2.45
C ARG A 44 12.05 -9.76 -2.54
N LEU A 45 11.04 -10.26 -3.22
CA LEU A 45 10.77 -11.69 -3.37
C LEU A 45 11.64 -12.37 -4.43
N ALA A 46 12.45 -11.64 -5.19
CA ALA A 46 13.23 -12.18 -6.31
C ALA A 46 14.20 -13.32 -5.94
N SER A 47 14.64 -13.41 -4.68
CA SER A 47 15.52 -14.48 -4.17
C SER A 47 14.76 -15.74 -3.68
N LEU A 48 13.42 -15.68 -3.65
CA LEU A 48 12.54 -16.78 -3.28
C LEU A 48 11.95 -17.43 -4.53
N SER A 49 11.64 -18.72 -4.45
CA SER A 49 10.87 -19.41 -5.49
C SER A 49 9.41 -19.06 -5.30
N THR A 50 8.89 -18.12 -6.09
CA THR A 50 7.51 -17.64 -6.00
C THR A 50 6.76 -17.82 -7.31
N GLU A 51 5.45 -17.97 -7.20
CA GLU A 51 4.50 -17.76 -8.27
C GLU A 51 4.30 -16.25 -8.52
N GLU A 52 3.52 -15.89 -9.54
CA GLU A 52 3.15 -14.49 -9.74
C GLU A 52 2.33 -13.98 -8.55
N PRO A 53 2.65 -12.80 -8.01
CA PRO A 53 2.00 -12.30 -6.80
C PRO A 53 0.53 -11.97 -7.05
N VAL A 54 -0.34 -12.31 -6.10
CA VAL A 54 -1.71 -11.82 -6.03
C VAL A 54 -1.72 -10.52 -5.23
N VAL A 55 -2.27 -9.45 -5.80
CA VAL A 55 -2.40 -8.15 -5.12
C VAL A 55 -3.86 -7.89 -4.78
N ILE A 56 -4.14 -7.56 -3.52
CA ILE A 56 -5.48 -7.21 -3.07
C ILE A 56 -5.53 -5.71 -2.81
N CYS A 57 -6.47 -5.03 -3.44
CA CYS A 57 -6.65 -3.60 -3.25
C CYS A 57 -8.12 -3.16 -3.32
N ASN A 58 -8.41 -1.97 -2.82
CA ASN A 58 -9.71 -1.36 -3.02
C ASN A 58 -9.93 -1.03 -4.51
N ASP A 59 -11.14 -1.23 -5.03
CA ASP A 59 -11.51 -0.97 -6.43
C ASP A 59 -11.12 0.44 -6.91
N ARG A 60 -11.09 1.43 -6.02
CA ARG A 60 -10.67 2.81 -6.34
C ARG A 60 -9.20 2.91 -6.77
N HIS A 61 -8.34 2.03 -6.28
CA HIS A 61 -6.90 2.06 -6.53
C HIS A 61 -6.47 1.14 -7.68
N ARG A 62 -7.38 0.40 -8.32
CA ARG A 62 -7.08 -0.65 -9.30
C ARG A 62 -6.14 -0.21 -10.43
N PHE A 63 -6.34 0.99 -10.99
CA PHE A 63 -5.52 1.48 -12.09
C PHE A 63 -4.12 1.88 -11.65
N LEU A 64 -3.99 2.41 -10.44
CA LEU A 64 -2.70 2.73 -9.86
C LEU A 64 -1.88 1.47 -9.57
N VAL A 65 -2.52 0.44 -9.00
CA VAL A 65 -1.91 -0.88 -8.80
C VAL A 65 -1.49 -1.49 -10.13
N ALA A 66 -2.39 -1.53 -11.12
CA ALA A 66 -2.10 -2.11 -12.43
C ALA A 66 -0.92 -1.40 -13.12
N GLU A 67 -0.85 -0.06 -13.01
CA GLU A 67 0.27 0.69 -13.56
C GLU A 67 1.60 0.35 -12.88
N GLN A 68 1.63 0.35 -11.56
CA GLN A 68 2.85 0.04 -10.81
C GLN A 68 3.32 -1.40 -11.03
N LEU A 69 2.40 -2.35 -11.20
CA LEU A 69 2.74 -3.73 -11.56
C LEU A 69 3.29 -3.81 -12.99
N ARG A 70 2.72 -3.07 -13.95
CA ARG A 70 3.19 -3.01 -15.33
C ARG A 70 4.61 -2.46 -15.43
N GLU A 71 4.94 -1.43 -14.65
CA GLU A 71 6.27 -0.82 -14.61
C GLU A 71 7.38 -1.80 -14.17
N ILE A 72 7.03 -2.89 -13.50
CA ILE A 72 7.96 -3.93 -13.04
C ILE A 72 7.71 -5.30 -13.70
N ASP A 73 6.93 -5.35 -14.79
CA ASP A 73 6.59 -6.56 -15.54
C ASP A 73 5.93 -7.66 -14.67
N LYS A 74 5.04 -7.27 -13.75
CA LYS A 74 4.30 -8.14 -12.83
C LYS A 74 2.78 -8.03 -12.95
N LEU A 75 2.30 -7.34 -13.98
CA LEU A 75 0.87 -7.28 -14.26
C LEU A 75 0.43 -8.55 -14.99
N ALA A 76 -0.47 -9.27 -14.36
CA ALA A 76 -1.19 -10.42 -14.90
C ALA A 76 -2.64 -10.33 -14.42
N ASN A 77 -3.48 -11.30 -14.70
CA ASN A 77 -4.83 -11.36 -14.11
C ASN A 77 -4.75 -11.77 -12.63
N ASN A 78 -4.17 -10.90 -11.81
CA ASN A 78 -3.74 -11.19 -10.44
C ASN A 78 -4.13 -10.11 -9.41
N ILE A 79 -5.01 -9.17 -9.77
CA ILE A 79 -5.46 -8.09 -8.87
C ILE A 79 -6.87 -8.37 -8.40
N ILE A 80 -7.04 -8.74 -7.12
CA ILE A 80 -8.35 -8.91 -6.48
C ILE A 80 -8.86 -7.55 -6.00
N LEU A 81 -10.06 -7.20 -6.42
CA LEU A 81 -10.68 -5.92 -6.10
C LEU A 81 -11.68 -6.04 -4.95
N GLU A 82 -11.37 -5.39 -3.82
CA GLU A 82 -12.34 -5.21 -2.74
C GLU A 82 -13.27 -4.03 -3.05
N PRO A 83 -14.59 -4.23 -3.13
CA PRO A 83 -15.55 -3.14 -3.31
C PRO A 83 -15.62 -2.22 -2.09
N VAL A 84 -15.31 -2.75 -0.90
CA VAL A 84 -15.20 -2.05 0.38
C VAL A 84 -14.12 -2.72 1.22
N GLY A 85 -13.31 -1.94 1.95
CA GLY A 85 -12.32 -2.52 2.85
C GLY A 85 -12.96 -3.22 4.06
N ARG A 86 -12.56 -4.46 4.32
CA ARG A 86 -13.05 -5.29 5.44
C ARG A 86 -11.93 -5.78 6.35
N ASN A 87 -10.78 -5.08 6.35
CA ASN A 87 -9.59 -5.45 7.11
C ASN A 87 -8.89 -6.71 6.55
N THR A 88 -7.92 -7.28 7.26
CA THR A 88 -6.98 -8.25 6.70
C THR A 88 -7.53 -9.68 6.63
N ALA A 89 -8.38 -10.12 7.57
CA ALA A 89 -8.89 -11.49 7.53
C ALA A 89 -9.73 -11.79 6.27
N PRO A 90 -10.72 -10.96 5.88
CA PRO A 90 -11.44 -11.18 4.64
C PRO A 90 -10.55 -11.08 3.39
N ALA A 91 -9.63 -10.11 3.35
CA ALA A 91 -8.71 -9.95 2.21
C ALA A 91 -7.90 -11.24 1.96
N ILE A 92 -7.29 -11.79 3.01
CA ILE A 92 -6.51 -13.03 2.93
C ILE A 92 -7.42 -14.22 2.56
N ALA A 93 -8.66 -14.27 3.06
CA ALA A 93 -9.61 -15.32 2.71
C ALA A 93 -9.96 -15.31 1.23
N LEU A 94 -10.19 -14.13 0.64
CA LEU A 94 -10.40 -14.00 -0.81
C LEU A 94 -9.23 -14.58 -1.60
N ALA A 95 -7.99 -14.22 -1.23
CA ALA A 95 -6.81 -14.75 -1.90
C ALA A 95 -6.69 -16.27 -1.74
N ALA A 96 -6.97 -16.80 -0.55
CA ALA A 96 -6.91 -18.23 -0.28
C ALA A 96 -7.95 -19.02 -1.11
N PHE A 97 -9.19 -18.54 -1.19
CA PHE A 97 -10.22 -19.15 -2.03
C PHE A 97 -9.85 -19.09 -3.52
N CYS A 98 -9.40 -17.93 -4.02
CA CYS A 98 -8.97 -17.80 -5.41
C CYS A 98 -7.80 -18.75 -5.72
N ALA A 99 -6.83 -18.87 -4.81
CA ALA A 99 -5.69 -19.75 -4.97
C ALA A 99 -6.09 -21.23 -5.07
N LEU A 100 -7.02 -21.68 -4.22
CA LEU A 100 -7.53 -23.06 -4.26
C LEU A 100 -8.39 -23.37 -5.50
N GLN A 101 -9.08 -22.37 -6.06
CA GLN A 101 -9.85 -22.55 -7.31
C GLN A 101 -8.95 -22.68 -8.55
N ASN A 102 -7.80 -21.99 -8.55
CA ASN A 102 -6.88 -21.95 -9.68
C ASN A 102 -5.81 -23.05 -9.63
N ALA A 103 -5.64 -23.68 -8.48
CA ALA A 103 -4.64 -24.73 -8.32
C ALA A 103 -5.19 -26.08 -8.76
N ASP A 104 -4.59 -26.72 -9.77
CA ASP A 104 -4.89 -28.09 -10.19
C ASP A 104 -4.61 -29.10 -9.03
N ASN A 105 -5.52 -29.16 -8.06
CA ASN A 105 -5.42 -29.97 -6.82
C ASN A 105 -4.23 -29.66 -5.90
N ALA A 106 -3.59 -28.51 -6.02
CA ALA A 106 -2.53 -28.06 -5.12
C ALA A 106 -3.11 -27.19 -3.99
N ASP A 107 -2.53 -27.30 -2.81
CA ASP A 107 -2.81 -26.42 -1.65
C ASP A 107 -1.59 -25.50 -1.44
N PRO A 108 -1.59 -24.30 -2.04
CA PRO A 108 -0.41 -23.46 -2.07
C PRO A 108 -0.05 -22.88 -0.69
N LEU A 109 1.24 -22.60 -0.51
CA LEU A 109 1.74 -21.82 0.62
C LEU A 109 1.59 -20.34 0.31
N LEU A 110 0.71 -19.66 1.05
CA LEU A 110 0.48 -18.23 0.95
C LEU A 110 1.51 -17.47 1.77
N LEU A 111 2.34 -16.66 1.13
CA LEU A 111 3.21 -15.68 1.78
C LEU A 111 2.50 -14.32 1.79
N VAL A 112 1.87 -14.00 2.91
CA VAL A 112 1.06 -12.79 3.08
C VAL A 112 1.93 -11.65 3.54
N LEU A 113 1.93 -10.55 2.79
CA LEU A 113 2.76 -9.37 3.02
C LEU A 113 1.93 -8.08 2.89
N ALA A 114 2.20 -7.11 3.76
CA ALA A 114 1.69 -5.76 3.57
C ALA A 114 2.52 -5.01 2.51
N ALA A 115 1.84 -4.30 1.62
CA ALA A 115 2.47 -3.54 0.54
C ALA A 115 3.24 -2.29 1.02
N ASP A 116 3.08 -1.91 2.29
CA ASP A 116 3.50 -0.63 2.85
C ASP A 116 4.54 -0.76 3.99
N HIS A 117 5.22 -1.93 4.06
CA HIS A 117 6.30 -2.16 5.00
C HIS A 117 7.67 -2.08 4.33
N VAL A 118 8.63 -1.50 5.04
CA VAL A 118 10.05 -1.46 4.65
C VAL A 118 10.80 -2.58 5.37
N ILE A 119 11.69 -3.25 4.66
CA ILE A 119 12.65 -4.23 5.18
C ILE A 119 14.01 -3.85 4.60
N GLN A 120 14.97 -3.55 5.48
CA GLN A 120 16.30 -3.09 5.08
C GLN A 120 17.25 -4.26 4.77
N ASP A 121 17.12 -5.38 5.49
CA ASP A 121 17.91 -6.60 5.28
C ASP A 121 17.06 -7.69 4.59
N GLU A 122 17.10 -7.71 3.26
CA GLU A 122 16.39 -8.70 2.44
C GLU A 122 16.96 -10.11 2.60
N ILE A 123 18.23 -10.24 2.99
CA ILE A 123 18.87 -11.56 3.23
C ILE A 123 18.29 -12.17 4.51
N ALA A 124 18.22 -11.39 5.59
CA ALA A 124 17.61 -11.83 6.84
C ALA A 124 16.13 -12.18 6.65
N PHE A 125 15.38 -11.38 5.89
CA PHE A 125 14.00 -11.66 5.52
C PHE A 125 13.86 -12.98 4.76
N THR A 126 14.64 -13.17 3.68
CA THR A 126 14.63 -14.40 2.87
C THR A 126 14.94 -15.64 3.71
N LYS A 127 15.91 -15.53 4.62
CA LYS A 127 16.27 -16.61 5.54
C LYS A 127 15.10 -16.96 6.47
N ALA A 128 14.42 -15.97 7.02
CA ALA A 128 13.27 -16.19 7.90
C ALA A 128 12.10 -16.86 7.15
N VAL A 129 11.81 -16.42 5.90
CA VAL A 129 10.76 -17.03 5.06
C VAL A 129 11.07 -18.50 4.75
N ARG A 130 12.31 -18.81 4.36
CA ARG A 130 12.72 -20.20 4.12
C ARG A 130 12.65 -21.07 5.38
N HIS A 131 12.98 -20.50 6.54
CA HIS A 131 12.85 -21.20 7.81
C HIS A 131 11.37 -21.46 8.16
N ALA A 132 10.45 -20.56 7.82
CA ALA A 132 9.03 -20.71 8.02
C ALA A 132 8.38 -21.80 7.17
N GLU A 133 8.98 -22.15 6.02
CA GLU A 133 8.42 -23.05 5.01
C GLU A 133 8.06 -24.42 5.60
N GLU A 134 8.93 -25.02 6.39
CA GLU A 134 8.73 -26.34 6.98
C GLU A 134 7.48 -26.36 7.89
N TYR A 135 7.34 -25.36 8.75
CA TYR A 135 6.20 -25.27 9.68
C TYR A 135 4.90 -25.02 8.95
N ALA A 136 4.88 -24.11 7.98
CA ALA A 136 3.71 -23.81 7.16
C ALA A 136 3.28 -25.02 6.31
N ALA A 137 4.24 -25.74 5.73
CA ALA A 137 3.97 -26.97 4.97
C ALA A 137 3.33 -28.07 5.83
N ASN A 138 3.64 -28.08 7.14
CA ASN A 138 3.05 -28.99 8.13
C ASN A 138 1.75 -28.46 8.76
N GLY A 139 1.09 -27.48 8.14
CA GLY A 139 -0.23 -26.98 8.54
C GLY A 139 -0.22 -25.95 9.67
N LYS A 140 0.94 -25.42 10.07
CA LYS A 140 1.02 -24.32 11.03
C LYS A 140 0.72 -22.96 10.38
N LEU A 141 0.18 -22.04 11.18
CA LEU A 141 0.06 -20.64 10.81
C LEU A 141 1.28 -19.89 11.33
N VAL A 142 2.23 -19.62 10.44
CA VAL A 142 3.47 -18.96 10.82
C VAL A 142 3.32 -17.45 10.72
N THR A 143 3.77 -16.73 11.77
CA THR A 143 3.95 -15.29 11.76
C THR A 143 5.41 -14.92 12.00
N PHE A 144 5.83 -13.74 11.51
CA PHE A 144 7.19 -13.24 11.69
C PHE A 144 7.20 -12.21 12.80
N GLY A 145 7.85 -12.54 13.91
CA GLY A 145 7.98 -11.68 15.07
C GLY A 145 9.23 -10.81 14.97
N ILE A 146 9.06 -9.49 14.90
CA ILE A 146 10.19 -8.56 14.86
C ILE A 146 10.82 -8.44 16.24
N VAL A 147 12.13 -8.62 16.31
CA VAL A 147 12.86 -8.42 17.57
C VAL A 147 12.81 -6.93 17.97
N PRO A 148 12.18 -6.58 19.10
CA PRO A 148 12.03 -5.19 19.51
C PRO A 148 13.38 -4.53 19.77
N THR A 149 13.52 -3.28 19.36
CA THR A 149 14.68 -2.42 19.66
C THR A 149 14.38 -1.38 20.74
N HIS A 150 13.10 -1.15 21.04
CA HIS A 150 12.58 -0.24 22.06
C HIS A 150 11.17 -0.63 22.49
N ALA A 151 10.60 0.07 23.46
CA ALA A 151 9.18 -0.04 23.78
C ALA A 151 8.36 0.78 22.77
N GLU A 152 7.40 0.14 22.09
CA GLU A 152 6.54 0.78 21.08
C GLU A 152 5.07 0.49 21.40
N THR A 153 4.24 1.52 21.44
CA THR A 153 2.79 1.39 21.74
C THR A 153 1.91 1.31 20.49
N GLY A 154 2.49 1.58 19.32
CA GLY A 154 1.81 1.53 18.03
C GLY A 154 1.69 0.13 17.44
N TYR A 155 2.41 -0.86 17.97
CA TYR A 155 2.48 -2.22 17.44
C TYR A 155 1.76 -3.24 18.33
N GLY A 156 1.32 -4.33 17.71
CA GLY A 156 0.96 -5.55 18.43
C GLY A 156 2.22 -6.29 18.90
N TYR A 157 2.08 -7.05 19.98
CA TYR A 157 3.13 -7.87 20.57
C TYR A 157 2.75 -9.34 20.57
N ILE A 158 3.73 -10.20 20.30
CA ILE A 158 3.60 -11.65 20.31
C ILE A 158 4.51 -12.21 21.39
N ARG A 159 3.93 -12.84 22.42
CA ARG A 159 4.70 -13.55 23.43
C ARG A 159 5.08 -14.93 22.93
N ARG A 160 6.40 -15.22 22.87
CA ARG A 160 6.88 -16.58 22.56
C ARG A 160 6.52 -17.55 23.70
N GLY A 161 6.06 -18.72 23.29
CA GLY A 161 5.83 -19.86 24.16
C GLY A 161 7.00 -20.86 24.14
N GLU A 162 6.66 -22.13 24.05
CA GLU A 162 7.66 -23.20 23.98
C GLU A 162 8.41 -23.21 22.66
N LEU A 163 9.69 -23.56 22.72
CA LEU A 163 10.53 -23.78 21.54
C LEU A 163 10.08 -25.05 20.81
N ILE A 164 9.69 -24.90 19.55
CA ILE A 164 9.24 -26.02 18.71
C ILE A 164 10.41 -26.65 17.95
N GLY A 165 11.41 -25.82 17.58
CA GLY A 165 12.65 -26.24 16.91
C GLY A 165 13.32 -25.04 16.22
N ASN A 166 14.65 -25.07 16.07
CA ASN A 166 15.46 -24.13 15.30
C ASN A 166 14.98 -22.66 15.36
N ASP A 167 14.87 -22.07 16.54
CA ASP A 167 14.38 -20.70 16.76
C ASP A 167 12.91 -20.44 16.31
N ALA A 168 12.06 -21.46 16.23
CA ALA A 168 10.63 -21.34 16.05
C ALA A 168 9.91 -21.62 17.38
N TYR A 169 8.96 -20.78 17.75
CA TYR A 169 8.24 -20.86 19.02
C TYR A 169 6.73 -20.94 18.80
N ALA A 170 6.04 -21.70 19.67
CA ALA A 170 4.61 -21.57 19.77
C ALA A 170 4.23 -20.13 20.17
N VAL A 171 3.13 -19.63 19.65
CA VAL A 171 2.58 -18.34 20.13
C VAL A 171 1.85 -18.59 21.43
N ALA A 172 2.28 -17.93 22.51
CA ALA A 172 1.65 -18.05 23.83
C ALA A 172 0.58 -16.99 24.06
N GLU A 173 0.72 -15.83 23.43
CA GLU A 173 -0.20 -14.71 23.61
C GLU A 173 0.00 -13.69 22.48
N PHE A 174 -1.09 -13.07 22.08
CA PHE A 174 -1.11 -11.91 21.19
C PHE A 174 -1.66 -10.72 21.99
N VAL A 175 -1.03 -9.55 21.92
CA VAL A 175 -1.49 -8.34 22.60
C VAL A 175 -1.39 -7.17 21.63
N GLU A 176 -2.50 -6.53 21.33
CA GLU A 176 -2.54 -5.41 20.40
C GLU A 176 -2.38 -4.08 21.14
N LYS A 177 -1.41 -3.27 20.75
CA LYS A 177 -1.17 -1.89 21.18
C LYS A 177 -1.23 -1.66 22.69
N PRO A 178 -0.30 -2.23 23.47
CA PRO A 178 -0.26 -2.05 24.92
C PRO A 178 0.03 -0.58 25.30
N ASP A 179 -0.24 -0.21 26.54
CA ASP A 179 0.22 1.06 27.09
C ASP A 179 1.75 1.09 27.24
N ILE A 180 2.31 2.28 27.50
CA ILE A 180 3.78 2.48 27.51
C ILE A 180 4.49 1.67 28.62
N ASP A 181 3.86 1.52 29.79
CA ASP A 181 4.45 0.78 30.90
C ASP A 181 4.49 -0.72 30.57
N THR A 182 3.37 -1.26 30.08
CA THR A 182 3.25 -2.65 29.57
C THR A 182 4.23 -2.92 28.43
N ALA A 183 4.34 -2.01 27.43
CA ALA A 183 5.30 -2.14 26.35
C ALA A 183 6.75 -2.14 26.85
N GLY A 184 7.05 -1.31 27.87
CA GLY A 184 8.34 -1.28 28.55
C GLY A 184 8.70 -2.60 29.22
N ASP A 185 7.73 -3.23 29.90
CA ASP A 185 7.92 -4.53 30.55
C ASP A 185 8.10 -5.65 29.50
N TYR A 186 7.35 -5.62 28.41
CA TYR A 186 7.50 -6.58 27.30
C TYR A 186 8.91 -6.50 26.69
N PHE A 187 9.38 -5.28 26.43
CA PHE A 187 10.73 -5.07 25.88
C PHE A 187 11.81 -5.59 26.83
N LYS A 188 11.75 -5.23 28.14
CA LYS A 188 12.72 -5.68 29.15
C LYS A 188 12.72 -7.20 29.35
N SER A 189 11.58 -7.86 29.21
CA SER A 189 11.47 -9.30 29.40
C SER A 189 12.22 -10.12 28.38
N GLY A 190 12.44 -9.59 27.15
CA GLY A 190 13.03 -10.28 26.02
C GLY A 190 12.23 -11.47 25.51
N LYS A 191 10.95 -11.59 25.91
CA LYS A 191 10.05 -12.71 25.54
C LYS A 191 9.00 -12.33 24.52
N TYR A 192 8.94 -11.05 24.14
CA TYR A 192 7.97 -10.53 23.20
C TYR A 192 8.63 -10.05 21.90
N TYR A 193 7.93 -10.24 20.81
CA TYR A 193 8.27 -9.71 19.49
C TYR A 193 7.17 -8.77 19.03
N TRP A 194 7.49 -7.78 18.18
CA TRP A 194 6.45 -7.01 17.51
C TRP A 194 5.78 -7.85 16.43
N ASN A 195 4.48 -7.74 16.33
CA ASN A 195 3.72 -8.34 15.24
C ASN A 195 4.02 -7.59 13.93
N SER A 196 4.61 -8.29 12.98
CA SER A 196 4.92 -7.71 11.67
C SER A 196 3.71 -7.65 10.74
N GLY A 197 2.61 -8.37 11.03
CA GLY A 197 1.51 -8.53 10.09
C GLY A 197 1.86 -9.32 8.83
N MET A 198 2.97 -10.06 8.85
CA MET A 198 3.38 -10.96 7.77
C MET A 198 3.15 -12.41 8.20
N PHE A 199 2.64 -13.23 7.28
CA PHE A 199 2.29 -14.61 7.58
C PHE A 199 2.71 -15.56 6.47
N LEU A 200 2.90 -16.84 6.85
CA LEU A 200 3.12 -17.94 5.92
C LEU A 200 2.32 -19.16 6.37
N PHE A 201 1.43 -19.65 5.52
CA PHE A 201 0.59 -20.82 5.80
C PHE A 201 0.01 -21.41 4.52
N ARG A 202 -0.49 -22.65 4.59
CA ARG A 202 -1.30 -23.21 3.51
C ARG A 202 -2.65 -22.49 3.39
N ALA A 203 -3.14 -22.33 2.18
CA ALA A 203 -4.45 -21.73 1.93
C ALA A 203 -5.56 -22.48 2.71
N SER A 204 -5.55 -23.82 2.66
CA SER A 204 -6.53 -24.64 3.37
C SER A 204 -6.42 -24.53 4.90
N SER A 205 -5.19 -24.44 5.45
CA SER A 205 -4.98 -24.32 6.88
C SER A 205 -5.59 -23.03 7.41
N TYR A 206 -5.35 -21.92 6.73
CA TYR A 206 -5.95 -20.64 7.11
C TYR A 206 -7.48 -20.67 7.01
N LEU A 207 -8.03 -21.16 5.91
CA LEU A 207 -9.50 -21.23 5.73
C LEU A 207 -10.17 -22.15 6.74
N ASN A 208 -9.52 -23.25 7.14
CA ASN A 208 -10.04 -24.14 8.18
C ASN A 208 -10.11 -23.46 9.54
N GLU A 209 -9.06 -22.73 9.95
CA GLU A 209 -9.07 -21.96 11.18
C GLU A 209 -10.09 -20.82 11.12
N LEU A 210 -10.15 -20.07 10.01
CA LEU A 210 -11.14 -19.02 9.84
C LEU A 210 -12.58 -19.54 9.90
N LYS A 211 -12.84 -20.73 9.34
CA LYS A 211 -14.15 -21.38 9.38
C LYS A 211 -14.57 -21.74 10.81
N CYS A 212 -13.63 -22.17 11.63
CA CYS A 212 -13.87 -22.52 13.02
C CYS A 212 -14.03 -21.30 13.93
N LEU A 213 -13.16 -20.30 13.76
CA LEU A 213 -13.02 -19.16 14.66
C LEU A 213 -13.88 -17.95 14.26
N SER A 214 -14.08 -17.75 12.96
CA SER A 214 -14.85 -16.63 12.40
C SER A 214 -15.72 -17.08 11.21
N PRO A 215 -16.72 -17.95 11.44
CA PRO A 215 -17.52 -18.59 10.39
C PRO A 215 -18.32 -17.61 9.53
N GLU A 216 -18.64 -16.42 10.03
CA GLU A 216 -19.34 -15.38 9.25
C GLU A 216 -18.45 -14.79 8.18
N ILE A 217 -17.18 -14.51 8.50
CA ILE A 217 -16.18 -14.03 7.52
C ILE A 217 -15.93 -15.11 6.47
N TYR A 218 -15.71 -16.37 6.92
CA TYR A 218 -15.50 -17.49 6.00
C TYR A 218 -16.64 -17.59 4.98
N LYS A 219 -17.90 -17.65 5.43
CA LYS A 219 -19.07 -17.81 4.56
C LYS A 219 -19.28 -16.65 3.59
N ALA A 220 -19.06 -15.40 4.04
CA ALA A 220 -19.20 -14.23 3.20
C ALA A 220 -18.14 -14.22 2.08
N CYS A 221 -16.89 -14.55 2.41
CA CYS A 221 -15.80 -14.62 1.43
C CYS A 221 -15.99 -15.81 0.46
N GLU A 222 -16.40 -16.99 0.94
CA GLU A 222 -16.70 -18.16 0.12
C GLU A 222 -17.76 -17.85 -0.96
N LYS A 223 -18.84 -17.17 -0.56
CA LYS A 223 -19.89 -16.76 -1.49
C LYS A 223 -19.42 -15.68 -2.45
N ALA A 224 -18.67 -14.68 -1.96
CA ALA A 224 -18.18 -13.59 -2.78
C ALA A 224 -17.25 -14.08 -3.91
N VAL A 225 -16.46 -15.12 -3.67
CA VAL A 225 -15.58 -15.76 -4.67
C VAL A 225 -16.34 -16.77 -5.55
N GLY A 226 -17.52 -17.23 -5.14
CA GLY A 226 -18.36 -18.15 -5.93
C GLY A 226 -18.84 -17.57 -7.28
N HIS A 227 -18.80 -16.25 -7.45
CA HIS A 227 -19.23 -15.52 -8.66
C HIS A 227 -18.14 -14.54 -9.11
N ILE A 228 -16.97 -15.08 -9.46
CA ILE A 228 -15.88 -14.26 -10.02
C ILE A 228 -16.23 -13.83 -11.45
N ASN A 229 -16.17 -12.53 -11.71
CA ASN A 229 -16.24 -11.97 -13.06
C ASN A 229 -14.85 -11.52 -13.49
N PRO A 230 -14.19 -12.23 -14.42
CA PRO A 230 -12.94 -11.80 -15.00
C PRO A 230 -13.10 -10.45 -15.73
N ASP A 231 -12.23 -9.50 -15.45
CA ASP A 231 -12.24 -8.18 -16.08
C ASP A 231 -10.80 -7.76 -16.41
N LEU A 232 -10.30 -8.27 -17.53
CA LEU A 232 -8.91 -8.07 -17.99
C LEU A 232 -7.88 -8.44 -16.91
N ASP A 233 -7.25 -7.43 -16.30
CA ASP A 233 -6.21 -7.58 -15.28
C ASP A 233 -6.80 -7.78 -13.87
N PHE A 234 -8.12 -7.76 -13.71
CA PHE A 234 -8.80 -7.69 -12.42
C PHE A 234 -9.67 -8.92 -12.15
N ILE A 235 -9.67 -9.33 -10.89
CA ILE A 235 -10.57 -10.34 -10.33
C ILE A 235 -11.64 -9.60 -9.53
N ARG A 236 -12.86 -9.55 -10.06
CA ARG A 236 -14.00 -8.94 -9.38
C ARG A 236 -14.79 -10.00 -8.63
N ILE A 237 -14.92 -9.79 -7.33
CA ILE A 237 -15.75 -10.60 -6.45
C ILE A 237 -17.18 -10.06 -6.39
N ASP A 238 -18.12 -10.88 -5.91
CA ASP A 238 -19.50 -10.44 -5.69
C ASP A 238 -19.54 -9.33 -4.64
N LYS A 239 -20.05 -8.17 -5.04
CA LYS A 239 -20.10 -6.97 -4.22
C LYS A 239 -21.10 -7.09 -3.06
N GLU A 240 -22.28 -7.67 -3.31
CA GLU A 240 -23.36 -7.71 -2.32
C GLU A 240 -22.99 -8.68 -1.19
N GLU A 241 -22.49 -9.86 -1.54
CA GLU A 241 -22.02 -10.84 -0.58
C GLU A 241 -20.83 -10.29 0.26
N PHE A 242 -19.89 -9.59 -0.36
CA PHE A 242 -18.73 -9.05 0.37
C PHE A 242 -19.07 -7.83 1.24
N ILE A 243 -20.06 -7.01 0.89
CA ILE A 243 -20.50 -5.89 1.74
C ILE A 243 -21.08 -6.41 3.07
N SER A 244 -21.68 -7.59 3.09
CA SER A 244 -22.22 -8.20 4.30
C SER A 244 -21.13 -8.78 5.22
N CYS A 245 -19.89 -8.95 4.73
CA CYS A 245 -18.79 -9.52 5.49
C CYS A 245 -18.41 -8.65 6.69
N PRO A 246 -18.27 -9.25 7.89
CA PRO A 246 -17.70 -8.54 9.04
C PRO A 246 -16.30 -8.01 8.74
N SER A 247 -15.96 -6.88 9.36
CA SER A 247 -14.63 -6.27 9.21
C SER A 247 -13.76 -6.64 10.41
N ASP A 248 -12.76 -7.48 10.18
CA ASP A 248 -11.84 -7.89 11.25
C ASP A 248 -10.43 -8.18 10.71
N SER A 249 -9.41 -8.04 11.57
CA SER A 249 -8.05 -8.41 11.21
C SER A 249 -7.82 -9.92 11.39
N ILE A 250 -6.84 -10.46 10.67
CA ILE A 250 -6.40 -11.85 10.87
C ILE A 250 -5.92 -12.07 12.31
N ASP A 251 -5.35 -11.03 12.94
CA ASP A 251 -4.86 -11.09 14.30
C ASP A 251 -5.99 -11.43 15.26
N TYR A 252 -7.08 -10.66 15.25
CA TYR A 252 -8.25 -10.88 16.10
C TYR A 252 -9.10 -12.08 15.65
N ALA A 253 -9.34 -12.20 14.34
CA ALA A 253 -10.23 -13.25 13.83
C ALA A 253 -9.66 -14.67 13.97
N VAL A 254 -8.32 -14.82 13.97
CA VAL A 254 -7.65 -16.12 13.92
C VAL A 254 -6.47 -16.20 14.88
N MET A 255 -5.48 -15.30 14.79
CA MET A 255 -4.17 -15.51 15.42
C MET A 255 -4.20 -15.46 16.96
N GLU A 256 -5.10 -14.70 17.56
CA GLU A 256 -5.29 -14.67 19.03
C GLU A 256 -5.93 -15.94 19.58
N HIS A 257 -6.64 -16.70 18.77
CA HIS A 257 -7.45 -17.83 19.20
C HIS A 257 -6.95 -19.19 18.78
N THR A 258 -6.15 -19.26 17.70
CA THR A 258 -5.65 -20.53 17.17
C THR A 258 -4.58 -21.15 18.07
N GLN A 259 -4.59 -22.49 18.16
CA GLN A 259 -3.54 -23.28 18.81
C GLN A 259 -2.44 -23.70 17.82
N HIS A 260 -2.53 -23.28 16.55
CA HIS A 260 -1.62 -23.68 15.49
C HIS A 260 -0.63 -22.57 15.08
N ALA A 261 -0.64 -21.44 15.80
CA ALA A 261 0.24 -20.32 15.53
C ALA A 261 1.70 -20.61 15.94
N VAL A 262 2.63 -20.28 15.06
CA VAL A 262 4.08 -20.34 15.28
C VAL A 262 4.69 -18.99 14.97
N VAL A 263 5.57 -18.49 15.85
CA VAL A 263 6.33 -17.26 15.62
C VAL A 263 7.78 -17.57 15.31
N ILE A 264 8.29 -16.98 14.23
CA ILE A 264 9.70 -16.99 13.85
C ILE A 264 10.27 -15.60 14.09
N PRO A 265 11.27 -15.48 14.98
CA PRO A 265 11.95 -14.22 15.23
C PRO A 265 12.68 -13.71 13.99
N MET A 266 12.54 -12.41 13.69
CA MET A 266 13.19 -11.79 12.56
C MET A 266 13.79 -10.44 12.95
N SER A 267 15.07 -10.24 12.60
CA SER A 267 15.78 -8.96 12.72
C SER A 267 16.24 -8.56 11.32
N ALA A 268 15.39 -7.84 10.60
CA ALA A 268 15.59 -7.49 9.21
C ALA A 268 15.45 -5.96 8.94
N GLY A 269 15.59 -5.13 9.98
CA GLY A 269 15.38 -3.69 9.82
C GLY A 269 13.96 -3.35 9.34
N TRP A 270 12.96 -4.02 9.91
CA TRP A 270 11.55 -3.84 9.56
C TRP A 270 10.98 -2.54 10.14
N SER A 271 10.14 -1.89 9.35
CA SER A 271 9.31 -0.76 9.76
C SER A 271 7.98 -0.78 9.02
N ASP A 272 6.89 -0.48 9.73
CA ASP A 272 5.58 -0.25 9.11
C ASP A 272 5.46 1.14 8.47
N VAL A 273 6.47 2.01 8.63
CA VAL A 273 6.45 3.42 8.16
C VAL A 273 5.16 4.12 8.58
N GLY A 274 4.78 3.94 9.83
CA GLY A 274 3.51 4.42 10.38
C GLY A 274 3.46 5.95 10.58
N SER A 275 4.59 6.65 10.49
CA SER A 275 4.72 8.09 10.70
C SER A 275 5.92 8.69 9.97
N TRP A 276 5.98 10.00 9.91
CA TRP A 276 7.17 10.72 9.43
C TRP A 276 8.42 10.47 10.30
N SER A 277 8.22 10.28 11.61
CA SER A 277 9.32 9.90 12.52
C SER A 277 9.89 8.53 12.14
N SER A 278 9.03 7.53 11.93
CA SER A 278 9.45 6.20 11.50
C SER A 278 10.18 6.23 10.14
N LEU A 279 9.73 7.11 9.23
CA LEU A 279 10.42 7.30 7.95
C LEU A 279 11.79 7.96 8.12
N TRP A 280 11.91 8.93 9.03
CA TRP A 280 13.21 9.52 9.38
C TRP A 280 14.15 8.47 10.00
N ASP A 281 13.64 7.59 10.89
CA ASP A 281 14.43 6.54 11.55
C ASP A 281 15.11 5.61 10.55
N ILE A 282 14.42 5.18 9.51
CA ILE A 282 14.92 4.23 8.51
C ILE A 282 15.69 4.88 7.35
N SER A 283 15.55 6.18 7.15
CA SER A 283 16.21 6.90 6.05
C SER A 283 17.70 7.18 6.33
N ASN A 284 18.50 7.26 5.27
CA ASN A 284 19.89 7.68 5.35
C ASN A 284 19.98 9.15 5.80
N LYS A 285 20.86 9.42 6.77
CA LYS A 285 21.01 10.72 7.39
C LYS A 285 22.39 11.33 7.08
N ASP A 286 22.43 12.65 6.96
CA ASP A 286 23.70 13.38 6.92
C ASP A 286 24.42 13.39 8.27
N HIS A 287 25.57 14.06 8.35
CA HIS A 287 26.38 14.16 9.59
C HIS A 287 25.66 14.89 10.75
N GLN A 288 24.66 15.69 10.44
CA GLN A 288 23.82 16.42 11.39
C GLN A 288 22.48 15.71 11.63
N ARG A 289 22.38 14.47 11.17
CA ARG A 289 21.20 13.60 11.28
C ARG A 289 19.96 14.15 10.56
N ASN A 290 20.14 15.01 9.55
CA ASN A 290 19.04 15.40 8.68
C ASN A 290 18.83 14.38 7.56
N VAL A 291 17.59 14.22 7.16
CA VAL A 291 17.18 13.57 5.90
C VAL A 291 16.73 14.67 4.95
N LEU A 292 17.46 14.86 3.84
CA LEU A 292 17.20 15.90 2.86
C LEU A 292 16.85 15.24 1.52
N LYS A 293 15.65 15.47 1.01
CA LYS A 293 15.16 14.92 -0.26
C LYS A 293 14.56 16.02 -1.13
N GLY A 294 15.15 16.27 -2.29
CA GLY A 294 14.77 17.35 -3.21
C GLY A 294 15.78 18.48 -3.28
N ASP A 295 15.37 19.65 -3.77
CA ASP A 295 16.21 20.85 -3.88
C ASP A 295 16.22 21.62 -2.54
N ILE A 296 17.20 21.29 -1.67
CA ILE A 296 17.21 21.75 -0.27
C ILE A 296 18.58 22.34 0.10
N PHE A 297 18.58 23.54 0.66
CA PHE A 297 19.71 24.12 1.34
C PHE A 297 19.45 24.12 2.86
N ALA A 298 20.29 23.42 3.62
CA ALA A 298 20.20 23.36 5.08
C ALA A 298 21.48 23.91 5.72
N HIS A 299 21.36 24.90 6.63
CA HIS A 299 22.47 25.49 7.36
C HIS A 299 22.17 25.50 8.85
N ALA A 300 23.10 24.97 9.66
CA ALA A 300 22.94 24.83 11.12
C ALA A 300 21.63 24.11 11.52
N CYS A 301 21.30 23.05 10.81
CA CYS A 301 20.07 22.25 10.99
C CYS A 301 20.44 20.86 11.52
N ASN A 302 19.65 20.32 12.46
CA ASN A 302 19.90 19.01 13.05
C ASN A 302 18.61 18.19 13.22
N ASP A 303 18.70 16.87 13.02
CA ASP A 303 17.62 15.93 13.29
C ASP A 303 16.31 16.17 12.53
N ASN A 304 16.37 16.80 11.33
CA ASN A 304 15.19 17.13 10.55
C ASN A 304 14.91 16.08 9.47
N TYR A 305 13.65 15.99 9.06
CA TYR A 305 13.22 15.37 7.80
C TYR A 305 12.69 16.49 6.90
N ILE A 306 13.37 16.77 5.79
CA ILE A 306 12.96 17.80 4.83
C ILE A 306 12.80 17.16 3.47
N TYR A 307 11.60 17.28 2.90
CA TYR A 307 11.25 16.79 1.57
C TYR A 307 10.66 17.90 0.74
N SER A 308 11.15 18.05 -0.46
CA SER A 308 10.59 18.94 -1.48
C SER A 308 10.33 18.16 -2.77
N GLU A 309 9.12 18.28 -3.29
CA GLU A 309 8.72 17.69 -4.56
C GLU A 309 9.20 18.55 -5.74
N ASP A 310 8.96 19.84 -5.70
CA ASP A 310 9.18 20.76 -6.83
C ASP A 310 9.63 22.19 -6.44
N MET A 311 9.79 22.49 -5.15
CA MET A 311 10.22 23.81 -4.69
C MET A 311 11.63 23.78 -4.10
N PHE A 312 12.39 24.88 -4.24
CA PHE A 312 13.59 25.09 -3.47
C PHE A 312 13.22 25.39 -2.00
N ILE A 313 13.73 24.59 -1.06
CA ILE A 313 13.57 24.82 0.38
C ILE A 313 14.89 25.26 0.99
N SER A 314 14.86 26.37 1.71
CA SER A 314 15.98 26.85 2.50
C SER A 314 15.64 26.79 3.99
N ALA A 315 16.43 26.07 4.78
CA ALA A 315 16.27 25.90 6.22
C ALA A 315 17.52 26.38 6.97
N ILE A 316 17.35 27.21 7.99
CA ILE A 316 18.46 27.77 8.76
C ILE A 316 18.15 27.68 10.25
N GLY A 317 19.06 27.07 11.02
CA GLY A 317 19.00 27.06 12.48
C GLY A 317 17.84 26.30 13.10
N VAL A 318 17.26 25.33 12.36
CA VAL A 318 16.10 24.55 12.81
C VAL A 318 16.50 23.12 13.18
N SER A 319 15.77 22.55 14.15
CA SER A 319 16.05 21.20 14.65
C SER A 319 14.74 20.45 14.97
N ASN A 320 14.79 19.13 14.81
CA ASN A 320 13.71 18.21 15.17
C ASN A 320 12.38 18.50 14.45
N LEU A 321 12.47 18.91 13.17
CA LEU A 321 11.30 19.22 12.34
C LEU A 321 11.10 18.19 11.24
N VAL A 322 9.85 18.04 10.86
CA VAL A 322 9.38 17.44 9.61
C VAL A 322 8.84 18.56 8.73
N ILE A 323 9.46 18.78 7.58
CA ILE A 323 9.04 19.75 6.57
C ILE A 323 8.82 18.98 5.28
N VAL A 324 7.59 18.96 4.79
CA VAL A 324 7.22 18.20 3.60
C VAL A 324 6.40 19.08 2.68
N GLN A 325 6.95 19.35 1.50
CA GLN A 325 6.29 20.14 0.48
C GLN A 325 5.86 19.23 -0.67
N THR A 326 4.63 19.41 -1.10
CA THR A 326 4.05 18.88 -2.33
C THR A 326 3.51 20.04 -3.16
N THR A 327 3.18 19.82 -4.41
CA THR A 327 2.66 20.87 -5.32
C THR A 327 1.52 21.71 -4.74
N ASP A 328 0.71 21.16 -3.83
CA ASP A 328 -0.51 21.79 -3.30
C ASP A 328 -0.53 21.97 -1.77
N ALA A 329 0.48 21.50 -1.05
CA ALA A 329 0.51 21.57 0.42
C ALA A 329 1.93 21.61 1.00
N LEU A 330 2.06 22.28 2.14
CA LEU A 330 3.28 22.31 2.95
C LEU A 330 2.94 21.89 4.38
N LEU A 331 3.57 20.81 4.87
CA LEU A 331 3.57 20.43 6.27
C LEU A 331 4.83 20.93 6.95
N VAL A 332 4.66 21.59 8.07
CA VAL A 332 5.73 21.88 9.04
C VAL A 332 5.27 21.39 10.40
N ALA A 333 5.98 20.43 10.97
CA ALA A 333 5.62 19.82 12.24
C ALA A 333 6.87 19.53 13.07
N ASN A 334 6.71 19.51 14.40
CA ASN A 334 7.71 18.94 15.27
C ASN A 334 7.68 17.40 15.12
N LYS A 335 8.85 16.76 15.02
CA LYS A 335 8.97 15.33 14.78
C LYS A 335 8.35 14.49 15.90
N ASP A 336 8.40 14.95 17.15
CA ASP A 336 7.86 14.22 18.31
C ASP A 336 6.31 14.20 18.35
N THR A 337 5.68 15.18 17.71
CA THR A 337 4.22 15.33 17.67
C THR A 337 3.63 15.09 16.29
N VAL A 338 4.43 14.67 15.33
CA VAL A 338 4.02 14.53 13.92
C VAL A 338 2.90 13.49 13.69
N GLN A 339 2.63 12.61 14.63
CA GLN A 339 1.48 11.71 14.60
C GLN A 339 0.13 12.47 14.58
N ASP A 340 0.10 13.71 15.06
CA ASP A 340 -1.06 14.60 15.02
C ASP A 340 -1.43 15.08 13.61
N VAL A 341 -0.67 14.75 12.58
CA VAL A 341 -1.02 14.96 11.16
C VAL A 341 -2.44 14.43 10.84
N LYS A 342 -2.91 13.39 11.52
CA LYS A 342 -4.28 12.91 11.40
C LYS A 342 -5.32 14.00 11.68
N LYS A 343 -5.06 14.91 12.63
CA LYS A 343 -5.95 16.03 12.95
C LYS A 343 -6.08 17.02 11.78
N ILE A 344 -4.97 17.19 11.02
CA ILE A 344 -4.97 18.03 9.79
C ILE A 344 -5.86 17.39 8.74
N VAL A 345 -5.70 16.09 8.50
CA VAL A 345 -6.53 15.35 7.54
C VAL A 345 -8.02 15.41 7.91
N ASP A 346 -8.35 15.29 9.19
CA ASP A 346 -9.72 15.41 9.69
C ASP A 346 -10.27 16.84 9.50
N TYR A 347 -9.45 17.86 9.70
CA TYR A 347 -9.80 19.26 9.43
C TYR A 347 -10.09 19.46 7.93
N LEU A 348 -9.25 18.97 7.04
CA LEU A 348 -9.43 19.07 5.59
C LEU A 348 -10.73 18.38 5.14
N LYS A 349 -11.04 17.20 5.70
CA LYS A 349 -12.28 16.47 5.44
C LYS A 349 -13.52 17.26 5.86
N ARG A 350 -13.51 17.82 7.08
CA ARG A 350 -14.65 18.61 7.61
C ARG A 350 -14.93 19.88 6.81
N ASN A 351 -13.89 20.44 6.18
CA ASN A 351 -14.01 21.66 5.39
C ASN A 351 -14.11 21.37 3.87
N ASP A 352 -14.33 20.12 3.48
CA ASP A 352 -14.44 19.64 2.09
C ASP A 352 -13.30 20.14 1.17
N ARG A 353 -12.10 20.20 1.69
CA ARG A 353 -10.90 20.56 0.93
C ARG A 353 -10.41 19.35 0.15
N ASN A 354 -9.77 19.57 -1.01
CA ASN A 354 -9.34 18.46 -1.87
C ASN A 354 -7.99 17.86 -1.47
N GLU A 355 -7.18 18.57 -0.70
CA GLU A 355 -5.80 18.21 -0.38
C GLU A 355 -5.67 16.94 0.47
N TYR A 356 -6.75 16.37 0.97
CA TYR A 356 -6.72 15.05 1.59
C TYR A 356 -7.10 13.93 0.63
N LYS A 357 -7.83 14.23 -0.45
CA LYS A 357 -8.40 13.24 -1.37
C LYS A 357 -7.38 12.76 -2.37
N GLN A 358 -6.80 13.69 -3.11
CA GLN A 358 -5.92 13.37 -4.25
C GLN A 358 -4.84 14.42 -4.44
N HIS A 359 -3.74 13.98 -5.04
CA HIS A 359 -2.77 14.88 -5.65
C HIS A 359 -3.37 15.53 -6.89
N GLN A 360 -2.69 16.53 -7.42
CA GLN A 360 -3.07 17.12 -8.70
C GLN A 360 -2.99 16.10 -9.84
N GLU A 361 -2.13 15.07 -9.72
CA GLU A 361 -1.99 13.98 -10.70
C GLU A 361 -3.00 12.85 -10.45
N VAL A 362 -3.72 12.46 -11.52
CA VAL A 362 -4.77 11.43 -11.48
C VAL A 362 -4.51 10.38 -12.55
N PHE A 363 -4.35 9.11 -12.14
CA PHE A 363 -4.15 7.98 -13.05
C PHE A 363 -5.47 7.48 -13.65
N ARG A 364 -5.40 7.07 -14.93
CA ARG A 364 -6.50 6.50 -15.70
C ARG A 364 -6.01 5.30 -16.54
N PRO A 365 -6.88 4.43 -17.05
CA PRO A 365 -6.46 3.33 -17.92
C PRO A 365 -5.62 3.80 -19.12
N TRP A 366 -6.01 4.91 -19.72
CA TRP A 366 -5.39 5.49 -20.90
C TRP A 366 -4.14 6.36 -20.63
N GLY A 367 -3.79 6.59 -19.36
CA GLY A 367 -2.66 7.42 -18.97
C GLY A 367 -2.91 8.18 -17.68
N LYS A 368 -2.57 9.48 -17.65
CA LYS A 368 -2.74 10.33 -16.48
C LYS A 368 -3.04 11.77 -16.86
N TYR A 369 -3.55 12.53 -15.91
CA TYR A 369 -3.63 13.98 -16.06
C TYR A 369 -3.23 14.68 -14.76
N ASN A 370 -2.68 15.89 -14.92
CA ASN A 370 -2.34 16.78 -13.83
C ASN A 370 -3.08 18.10 -14.01
N VAL A 371 -3.67 18.64 -12.93
CA VAL A 371 -4.26 19.97 -12.92
C VAL A 371 -3.13 20.98 -12.68
N ILE A 372 -2.85 21.81 -13.68
CA ILE A 372 -1.81 22.83 -13.62
C ILE A 372 -2.34 24.10 -12.97
N ASP A 373 -3.56 24.52 -13.35
CA ASP A 373 -4.17 25.72 -12.85
C ASP A 373 -5.70 25.66 -12.95
N SER A 374 -6.39 26.35 -12.08
CA SER A 374 -7.85 26.40 -12.07
C SER A 374 -8.38 27.71 -11.50
N GLY A 375 -9.43 28.23 -12.11
CA GLY A 375 -10.14 29.41 -11.66
C GLY A 375 -11.65 29.27 -11.81
N LYS A 376 -12.39 30.33 -11.49
CA LYS A 376 -13.85 30.31 -11.53
C LYS A 376 -14.43 29.83 -12.88
N ASN A 377 -13.75 30.16 -14.00
CA ASN A 377 -14.26 29.92 -15.34
C ASN A 377 -13.28 29.16 -16.24
N TYR A 378 -12.20 28.61 -15.69
CA TYR A 378 -11.23 27.85 -16.46
C TYR A 378 -10.59 26.73 -15.64
N LEU A 379 -10.07 25.74 -16.37
CA LEU A 379 -9.31 24.62 -15.82
C LEU A 379 -8.23 24.24 -16.82
N VAL A 380 -6.95 24.26 -16.40
CA VAL A 380 -5.80 23.86 -17.21
C VAL A 380 -5.32 22.50 -16.72
N ARG A 381 -5.20 21.55 -17.67
CA ARG A 381 -4.71 20.20 -17.39
C ARG A 381 -3.59 19.84 -18.34
N CYS A 382 -2.55 19.19 -17.82
CA CYS A 382 -1.61 18.43 -18.63
C CYS A 382 -2.09 16.97 -18.67
N ILE A 383 -2.34 16.43 -19.86
CA ILE A 383 -2.85 15.09 -20.06
C ILE A 383 -1.78 14.27 -20.79
N THR A 384 -1.38 13.15 -20.18
CA THR A 384 -0.46 12.19 -20.82
C THR A 384 -1.27 10.96 -21.24
N VAL A 385 -1.34 10.71 -22.52
CA VAL A 385 -1.99 9.53 -23.10
C VAL A 385 -0.91 8.53 -23.52
N LYS A 386 -1.05 7.26 -23.12
CA LYS A 386 -0.12 6.21 -23.51
C LYS A 386 -0.19 5.94 -25.02
N PRO A 387 0.91 5.54 -25.66
CA PRO A 387 0.89 5.16 -27.07
C PRO A 387 -0.18 4.08 -27.35
N GLY A 388 -1.02 4.34 -28.36
CA GLY A 388 -2.12 3.44 -28.72
C GLY A 388 -3.39 3.53 -27.89
N GLU A 389 -3.34 4.22 -26.75
CA GLU A 389 -4.51 4.41 -25.88
C GLU A 389 -5.35 5.63 -26.29
N LYS A 390 -6.57 5.66 -25.79
CA LYS A 390 -7.51 6.76 -25.99
C LYS A 390 -8.40 6.96 -24.78
N PHE A 391 -8.82 8.17 -24.51
CA PHE A 391 -9.90 8.41 -23.56
C PHE A 391 -11.28 8.31 -24.23
N VAL A 392 -12.29 8.03 -23.42
CA VAL A 392 -13.67 7.84 -23.90
C VAL A 392 -14.18 9.12 -24.54
N ALA A 393 -14.93 8.97 -25.64
CA ALA A 393 -15.59 10.11 -26.28
C ALA A 393 -16.51 10.83 -25.29
N GLN A 394 -16.39 12.14 -25.23
CA GLN A 394 -17.13 13.01 -24.31
C GLN A 394 -17.67 14.22 -25.04
N MET A 395 -18.65 14.88 -24.43
CA MET A 395 -19.25 16.12 -24.91
C MET A 395 -19.56 17.02 -23.70
N HIS A 396 -19.38 18.31 -23.86
CA HIS A 396 -19.65 19.28 -22.81
C HIS A 396 -20.55 20.40 -23.30
N HIS A 397 -21.63 20.70 -22.54
CA HIS A 397 -22.61 21.72 -22.93
C HIS A 397 -22.19 23.15 -22.62
N HIS A 398 -21.35 23.34 -21.60
CA HIS A 398 -21.07 24.67 -21.06
C HIS A 398 -19.60 25.06 -21.05
N ARG A 399 -18.75 24.29 -21.74
CA ARG A 399 -17.33 24.63 -21.88
C ARG A 399 -16.80 24.29 -23.26
N ALA A 400 -15.90 25.13 -23.73
CA ALA A 400 -15.03 24.86 -24.87
C ALA A 400 -13.67 24.33 -24.36
N GLU A 401 -12.95 23.63 -25.19
CA GLU A 401 -11.61 23.16 -24.87
C GLU A 401 -10.61 23.57 -25.95
N HIS A 402 -9.41 23.96 -25.51
CA HIS A 402 -8.25 24.15 -26.38
C HIS A 402 -7.22 23.08 -26.06
N TRP A 403 -6.88 22.24 -27.02
CA TRP A 403 -5.88 21.22 -26.87
C TRP A 403 -4.61 21.63 -27.58
N ILE A 404 -3.49 21.57 -26.89
CA ILE A 404 -2.14 21.83 -27.42
C ILE A 404 -1.34 20.56 -27.20
N VAL A 405 -0.77 20.00 -28.27
CA VAL A 405 0.08 18.82 -28.18
C VAL A 405 1.49 19.29 -27.83
N LEU A 406 1.96 18.93 -26.63
CA LEU A 406 3.28 19.31 -26.12
C LEU A 406 4.38 18.34 -26.58
N SER A 407 4.01 17.05 -26.83
CA SER A 407 4.94 16.00 -27.26
C SER A 407 4.17 14.89 -27.96
N GLY A 408 4.73 14.32 -29.02
CA GLY A 408 4.15 13.24 -29.79
C GLY A 408 3.11 13.69 -30.81
N THR A 409 2.18 12.79 -31.16
CA THR A 409 1.09 13.06 -32.13
C THR A 409 -0.21 12.46 -31.66
N ALA A 410 -1.25 13.27 -31.58
CA ALA A 410 -2.59 12.87 -31.20
C ALA A 410 -3.49 12.68 -32.42
N ARG A 411 -4.23 11.58 -32.49
CA ARG A 411 -5.37 11.41 -33.40
C ARG A 411 -6.62 11.94 -32.73
N VAL A 412 -7.10 13.09 -33.16
CA VAL A 412 -8.24 13.78 -32.58
C VAL A 412 -9.50 13.46 -33.34
N THR A 413 -10.54 13.07 -32.61
CA THR A 413 -11.91 13.00 -33.09
C THR A 413 -12.67 14.24 -32.63
N LYS A 414 -13.27 15.01 -33.54
CA LYS A 414 -14.06 16.19 -33.29
C LYS A 414 -15.35 16.14 -34.14
N GLY A 415 -16.49 15.78 -33.54
CA GLY A 415 -17.69 15.45 -34.26
C GLY A 415 -17.44 14.31 -35.24
N GLU A 416 -17.70 14.55 -36.52
CA GLU A 416 -17.46 13.59 -37.60
C GLU A 416 -16.01 13.65 -38.19
N GLN A 417 -15.21 14.62 -37.79
CA GLN A 417 -13.87 14.82 -38.29
C GLN A 417 -12.86 14.03 -37.47
N ILE A 418 -11.92 13.36 -38.15
CA ILE A 418 -10.76 12.71 -37.54
C ILE A 418 -9.51 13.24 -38.23
N TYR A 419 -8.58 13.78 -37.45
CA TYR A 419 -7.32 14.35 -37.96
C TYR A 419 -6.19 14.20 -36.96
N MET A 420 -4.97 14.40 -37.44
CA MET A 420 -3.77 14.34 -36.60
C MET A 420 -3.41 15.75 -36.13
N VAL A 421 -2.95 15.86 -34.89
CA VAL A 421 -2.39 17.05 -34.28
C VAL A 421 -1.01 16.69 -33.76
N SER A 422 0.00 17.31 -34.31
CA SER A 422 1.40 17.03 -33.98
C SER A 422 1.92 17.96 -32.88
N GLU A 423 3.13 17.70 -32.43
CA GLU A 423 3.81 18.52 -31.44
C GLU A 423 3.81 20.01 -31.85
N ASN A 424 3.55 20.91 -30.90
CA ASN A 424 3.36 22.35 -31.06
C ASN A 424 2.14 22.76 -31.89
N GLU A 425 1.28 21.84 -32.30
CA GLU A 425 0.00 22.17 -32.91
C GLU A 425 -1.12 22.18 -31.88
N SER A 426 -2.22 22.84 -32.22
CA SER A 426 -3.39 22.95 -31.34
C SER A 426 -4.70 22.75 -32.09
N THR A 427 -5.75 22.40 -31.35
CA THR A 427 -7.11 22.33 -31.86
C THR A 427 -8.09 22.91 -30.86
N PHE A 428 -9.17 23.49 -31.39
CA PHE A 428 -10.28 24.04 -30.61
C PHE A 428 -11.48 23.11 -30.70
N ILE A 429 -12.04 22.75 -29.54
CA ILE A 429 -13.25 21.96 -29.40
C ILE A 429 -14.35 22.89 -28.86
N PRO A 430 -15.38 23.24 -29.65
CA PRO A 430 -16.48 24.04 -29.18
C PRO A 430 -17.41 23.27 -28.24
N PRO A 431 -18.28 23.95 -27.46
CA PRO A 431 -19.36 23.29 -26.74
C PRO A 431 -20.21 22.40 -27.64
N ASP A 432 -20.90 21.43 -27.07
CA ASP A 432 -21.81 20.50 -27.74
C ASP A 432 -21.17 19.63 -28.84
N THR A 433 -19.86 19.53 -28.85
CA THR A 433 -19.13 18.71 -29.84
C THR A 433 -18.60 17.43 -29.18
N ILE A 434 -18.96 16.26 -29.73
CA ILE A 434 -18.39 14.96 -29.33
C ILE A 434 -16.91 14.96 -29.71
N HIS A 435 -16.05 14.61 -28.77
CA HIS A 435 -14.62 14.62 -29.00
C HIS A 435 -13.86 13.53 -28.20
N ALA A 436 -12.78 13.07 -28.77
CA ALA A 436 -11.86 12.10 -28.16
C ALA A 436 -10.46 12.27 -28.74
#